data_d77572efa14b08e0384b3031f3e0d838
#
_entry.id   d77572efa14b08e0384b3031f3e0d838
#
_cell.length_a   1.000
_cell.length_b   1.000
_cell.length_c   1.000
_cell.angle_alpha   90.00
_cell.angle_beta   90.00
_cell.angle_gamma   90.00
#
_symmetry.space_group_name_H-M   'P 1'
#
loop_
_entity.id
_entity.type
_entity.pdbx_description
1 polymer ?
#
loop_
_entity_poly.entity_id
_entity_poly.type
_entity_poly.pdbx_seq_one_letter_code
_entity_poly.pdbx_strand_id
1 'polypeptide(L)'
;MSDFSQHVPLSTFLQPHPDQGSLRVQVASGGGTFPVAGARVEVYRRFGGQTHTFYRGLTDESGIVQGIALPALPAAWSQAPDTASISGTGYLVSVRHPMFVPQEDREATVYARIESILPVMLEPVI
;
A
#
# COMPACT_ATOMS: atom_id res chain seq x y z
N MET A 1 27.63 -6.01 -12.96
CA MET A 1 27.52 -5.31 -11.68
C MET A 1 26.75 -4.01 -11.78
N SER A 2 26.76 -3.40 -12.94
CA SER A 2 25.97 -2.18 -13.13
C SER A 2 24.48 -2.41 -12.93
N ASP A 3 24.03 -3.65 -13.13
CA ASP A 3 22.62 -3.98 -12.95
C ASP A 3 22.19 -3.90 -11.51
N PHE A 4 23.13 -3.91 -10.60
CA PHE A 4 22.79 -3.81 -9.18
C PHE A 4 21.98 -2.59 -8.85
N SER A 5 22.25 -1.49 -9.54
CA SER A 5 21.54 -0.26 -9.25
C SER A 5 20.04 -0.36 -9.52
N GLN A 6 19.64 -1.34 -10.35
CA GLN A 6 18.24 -1.49 -10.71
C GLN A 6 17.55 -2.66 -10.02
N HIS A 7 18.26 -3.78 -9.85
CA HIS A 7 17.64 -5.00 -9.32
C HIS A 7 17.88 -5.18 -7.84
N VAL A 8 19.04 -4.77 -7.38
CA VAL A 8 19.40 -4.91 -5.98
C VAL A 8 18.38 -4.26 -5.05
N PRO A 9 17.83 -3.06 -5.35
CA PRO A 9 16.88 -2.45 -4.41
C PRO A 9 15.72 -3.36 -4.02
N LEU A 10 15.11 -4.04 -4.97
CA LEU A 10 14.01 -4.95 -4.64
C LEU A 10 14.50 -6.16 -3.87
N SER A 11 15.58 -6.79 -4.34
CA SER A 11 16.16 -7.96 -3.65
C SER A 11 16.55 -7.61 -2.22
N THR A 12 17.22 -6.46 -2.05
CA THR A 12 17.65 -6.00 -0.75
C THR A 12 16.45 -5.72 0.15
N PHE A 13 15.38 -5.19 -0.42
CA PHE A 13 14.15 -4.95 0.32
C PHE A 13 13.54 -6.26 0.79
N LEU A 14 13.45 -7.27 -0.10
CA LEU A 14 12.79 -8.53 0.24
C LEU A 14 13.53 -9.34 1.28
N GLN A 15 14.86 -9.25 1.31
CA GLN A 15 15.64 -10.00 2.28
C GLN A 15 15.29 -9.68 3.73
N PRO A 16 15.25 -8.39 4.15
CA PRO A 16 14.85 -8.07 5.52
C PRO A 16 13.34 -8.07 5.73
N HIS A 17 12.55 -8.35 4.68
CA HIS A 17 11.09 -8.34 4.76
C HIS A 17 10.52 -9.73 4.43
N PRO A 18 10.91 -10.79 5.18
CA PRO A 18 10.43 -12.15 4.88
C PRO A 18 9.00 -12.41 5.34
N ASP A 19 8.49 -11.62 6.26
CA ASP A 19 7.13 -11.78 6.74
C ASP A 19 6.16 -11.00 5.87
N GLN A 20 4.87 -11.18 6.11
CA GLN A 20 3.82 -10.49 5.38
C GLN A 20 2.86 -9.83 6.33
N GLY A 21 2.44 -8.64 5.96
CA GLY A 21 1.28 -8.00 6.52
C GLY A 21 0.20 -7.91 5.47
N SER A 22 -0.92 -7.34 5.81
CA SER A 22 -1.98 -7.11 4.84
C SER A 22 -2.46 -5.67 4.90
N LEU A 23 -3.01 -5.22 3.77
CA LEU A 23 -3.54 -3.88 3.64
C LEU A 23 -4.98 -3.96 3.17
N ARG A 24 -5.83 -3.15 3.78
CA ARG A 24 -7.20 -2.95 3.36
C ARG A 24 -7.35 -1.48 2.95
N VAL A 25 -7.80 -1.26 1.72
CA VAL A 25 -8.04 0.09 1.22
C VAL A 25 -9.54 0.32 1.16
N GLN A 26 -9.98 1.41 1.74
CA GLN A 26 -11.40 1.78 1.79
C GLN A 26 -11.58 3.10 1.05
N VAL A 27 -12.28 3.06 -0.07
CA VAL A 27 -12.43 4.20 -0.96
C VAL A 27 -13.86 4.74 -0.87
N ALA A 28 -13.97 6.01 -0.56
CA ALA A 28 -15.25 6.66 -0.40
C ALA A 28 -15.21 8.10 -0.90
N SER A 29 -16.38 8.70 -1.06
CA SER A 29 -16.54 10.11 -1.39
C SER A 29 -17.56 10.72 -0.43
N GLY A 30 -17.80 12.03 -0.56
CA GLY A 30 -18.81 12.72 0.25
C GLY A 30 -18.51 12.64 1.75
N GLY A 31 -17.24 12.86 2.12
CA GLY A 31 -16.86 12.81 3.53
C GLY A 31 -16.89 11.41 4.13
N GLY A 32 -16.78 10.38 3.29
CA GLY A 32 -16.79 8.99 3.76
C GLY A 32 -18.17 8.36 3.72
N THR A 33 -19.17 9.09 3.26
CA THR A 33 -20.56 8.60 3.29
C THR A 33 -20.85 7.61 2.17
N PHE A 34 -20.25 7.81 0.99
CA PHE A 34 -20.58 7.02 -0.19
C PHE A 34 -19.39 6.16 -0.61
N PRO A 35 -19.53 4.81 -0.53
CA PRO A 35 -18.48 3.93 -1.03
C PRO A 35 -18.30 4.11 -2.54
N VAL A 36 -17.06 4.00 -3.00
CA VAL A 36 -16.76 4.10 -4.43
C VAL A 36 -16.35 2.73 -4.95
N ALA A 37 -17.25 2.11 -5.70
CA ALA A 37 -17.00 0.82 -6.34
C ALA A 37 -16.24 1.01 -7.65
N GLY A 38 -15.47 0.01 -8.06
CA GLY A 38 -14.78 0.03 -9.34
C GLY A 38 -13.63 0.99 -9.42
N ALA A 39 -13.13 1.47 -8.28
CA ALA A 39 -11.94 2.31 -8.25
C ALA A 39 -10.71 1.42 -8.38
N ARG A 40 -9.76 1.82 -9.23
CA ARG A 40 -8.53 1.08 -9.42
C ARG A 40 -7.57 1.43 -8.29
N VAL A 41 -7.14 0.40 -7.56
CA VAL A 41 -6.19 0.55 -6.46
C VAL A 41 -4.89 -0.11 -6.87
N GLU A 42 -3.78 0.61 -6.74
CA GLU A 42 -2.44 0.09 -7.01
C GLU A 42 -1.57 0.35 -5.79
N VAL A 43 -0.83 -0.67 -5.37
CA VAL A 43 0.11 -0.57 -4.25
C VAL A 43 1.52 -0.78 -4.79
N TYR A 44 2.42 0.14 -4.50
CA TYR A 44 3.74 0.12 -5.12
C TYR A 44 4.79 0.74 -4.20
N ARG A 45 6.05 0.52 -4.56
CA ARG A 45 7.19 1.20 -3.95
C ARG A 45 8.15 1.62 -5.06
N ARG A 46 8.94 2.64 -4.76
CA ARG A 46 9.99 3.09 -5.68
C ARG A 46 11.34 2.60 -5.20
N PHE A 47 12.09 2.02 -6.11
CA PHE A 47 13.42 1.49 -5.86
C PHE A 47 14.38 2.10 -6.87
N GLY A 48 15.23 3.02 -6.42
CA GLY A 48 16.27 3.60 -7.27
C GLY A 48 15.76 4.20 -8.57
N GLY A 49 14.64 4.90 -8.51
CA GLY A 49 14.06 5.55 -9.68
C GLY A 49 13.10 4.68 -10.47
N GLN A 50 12.92 3.42 -10.07
CA GLN A 50 11.96 2.53 -10.68
C GLN A 50 10.81 2.27 -9.73
N THR A 51 9.64 2.00 -10.29
CA THR A 51 8.45 1.68 -9.50
C THR A 51 8.14 0.20 -9.65
N HIS A 52 7.98 -0.48 -8.50
CA HIS A 52 7.53 -1.85 -8.48
C HIS A 52 6.13 -1.91 -7.90
N THR A 53 5.19 -2.48 -8.66
CA THR A 53 3.81 -2.61 -8.24
C THR A 53 3.62 -3.97 -7.58
N PHE A 54 3.15 -3.95 -6.33
CA PHE A 54 2.89 -5.16 -5.56
C PHE A 54 1.47 -5.66 -5.72
N TYR A 55 0.54 -4.77 -6.02
CA TYR A 55 -0.87 -5.14 -6.13
C TYR A 55 -1.60 -4.18 -7.06
N ARG A 56 -2.57 -4.72 -7.80
CA ARG A 56 -3.45 -3.93 -8.65
C ARG A 56 -4.82 -4.60 -8.67
N GLY A 57 -5.87 -3.84 -8.40
CA GLY A 57 -7.22 -4.39 -8.38
C GLY A 57 -8.27 -3.28 -8.33
N LEU A 58 -9.53 -3.70 -8.25
CA LEU A 58 -10.66 -2.78 -8.20
C LEU A 58 -11.40 -2.93 -6.89
N THR A 59 -11.94 -1.83 -6.39
CA THR A 59 -12.77 -1.88 -5.18
C THR A 59 -14.10 -2.59 -5.48
N ASP A 60 -14.63 -3.24 -4.45
CA ASP A 60 -15.92 -3.91 -4.52
C ASP A 60 -17.07 -2.90 -4.34
N GLU A 61 -18.29 -3.42 -4.21
CA GLU A 61 -19.48 -2.58 -4.06
C GLU A 61 -19.43 -1.72 -2.80
N SER A 62 -18.67 -2.13 -1.81
CA SER A 62 -18.50 -1.39 -0.57
C SER A 62 -17.31 -0.44 -0.61
N GLY A 63 -16.65 -0.33 -1.76
CA GLY A 63 -15.48 0.54 -1.91
C GLY A 63 -14.23 -0.06 -1.29
N ILE A 64 -14.17 -1.36 -1.12
CA ILE A 64 -13.12 -2.00 -0.34
C ILE A 64 -12.29 -2.94 -1.21
N VAL A 65 -10.97 -2.90 -1.01
CA VAL A 65 -10.05 -3.95 -1.40
C VAL A 65 -9.38 -4.42 -0.12
N GLN A 66 -9.44 -5.71 0.16
CA GLN A 66 -8.85 -6.26 1.38
C GLN A 66 -8.00 -7.47 1.08
N GLY A 67 -7.21 -7.88 2.07
CA GLY A 67 -6.36 -9.05 1.93
C GLY A 67 -5.18 -8.85 0.99
N ILE A 68 -4.73 -7.62 0.81
CA ILE A 68 -3.56 -7.35 0.00
C ILE A 68 -2.33 -7.76 0.81
N ALA A 69 -1.71 -8.88 0.43
CA ALA A 69 -0.54 -9.39 1.13
C ALA A 69 0.71 -8.64 0.66
N LEU A 70 1.45 -8.08 1.60
CA LEU A 70 2.62 -7.28 1.30
C LEU A 70 3.79 -7.69 2.19
N PRO A 71 5.03 -7.70 1.65
CA PRO A 71 6.21 -7.98 2.46
C PRO A 71 6.32 -7.00 3.63
N ALA A 72 6.72 -7.51 4.77
CA ALA A 72 6.85 -6.71 5.98
C ALA A 72 8.07 -7.17 6.78
N LEU A 73 8.56 -6.28 7.65
CA LEU A 73 9.60 -6.61 8.59
C LEU A 73 9.12 -7.71 9.53
N PRO A 74 10.03 -8.55 10.06
CA PRO A 74 9.64 -9.65 10.95
C PRO A 74 8.82 -9.15 12.14
N ALA A 75 7.85 -9.96 12.56
CA ALA A 75 6.99 -9.64 13.70
C ALA A 75 7.80 -9.38 14.97
N ALA A 76 8.92 -10.11 15.13
CA ALA A 76 9.77 -9.92 16.29
C ALA A 76 10.34 -8.51 16.38
N TRP A 77 10.60 -7.89 15.25
CA TRP A 77 11.09 -6.51 15.22
C TRP A 77 9.98 -5.54 15.63
N SER A 78 8.75 -5.83 15.22
CA SER A 78 7.60 -5.00 15.59
C SER A 78 7.34 -5.00 17.09
N GLN A 79 7.75 -6.05 17.77
CA GLN A 79 7.52 -6.21 19.19
C GLN A 79 8.65 -5.66 20.06
N ALA A 80 9.76 -5.28 19.45
CA ALA A 80 10.89 -4.71 20.18
C ALA A 80 10.58 -3.26 20.55
N PRO A 81 10.67 -2.90 21.84
CA PRO A 81 10.27 -1.56 22.28
C PRO A 81 11.03 -0.42 21.60
N ASP A 82 12.32 -0.58 21.40
CA ASP A 82 13.14 0.48 20.83
C ASP A 82 13.05 0.56 19.32
N THR A 83 12.40 -0.39 18.68
CA THR A 83 12.21 -0.36 17.22
C THR A 83 10.74 -0.27 16.82
N ALA A 84 9.84 -0.14 17.80
CA ALA A 84 8.41 -0.17 17.52
C ALA A 84 7.99 0.92 16.52
N SER A 85 8.59 2.09 16.61
CA SER A 85 8.23 3.20 15.76
C SER A 85 8.73 3.07 14.32
N ILE A 86 9.69 2.17 14.07
CA ILE A 86 10.28 2.00 12.73
C ILE A 86 10.05 0.60 12.17
N SER A 87 9.24 -0.20 12.84
CA SER A 87 9.03 -1.59 12.45
C SER A 87 8.08 -1.74 11.27
N GLY A 88 7.33 -0.71 10.93
CA GLY A 88 6.41 -0.76 9.81
C GLY A 88 7.12 -0.60 8.47
N THR A 89 6.53 -1.18 7.43
CA THR A 89 7.03 -1.08 6.06
C THR A 89 6.11 -0.17 5.27
N GLY A 90 6.69 0.87 4.68
CA GLY A 90 5.93 1.88 3.93
C GLY A 90 5.68 1.48 2.50
N TYR A 91 4.48 1.74 2.03
CA TYR A 91 4.08 1.55 0.64
C TYR A 91 3.38 2.80 0.15
N LEU A 92 3.29 2.92 -1.17
CA LEU A 92 2.52 3.99 -1.81
C LEU A 92 1.30 3.38 -2.45
N VAL A 93 0.20 4.11 -2.40
CA VAL A 93 -1.08 3.64 -2.94
C VAL A 93 -1.63 4.72 -3.86
N SER A 94 -2.05 4.33 -5.05
CA SER A 94 -2.81 5.21 -5.92
C SER A 94 -4.23 4.67 -6.09
N VAL A 95 -5.19 5.58 -6.19
CA VAL A 95 -6.60 5.24 -6.39
C VAL A 95 -7.14 6.11 -7.51
N ARG A 96 -7.73 5.48 -8.53
CA ARG A 96 -8.23 6.16 -9.71
C ARG A 96 -9.61 5.68 -10.08
N HIS A 97 -10.46 6.62 -10.45
CA HIS A 97 -11.80 6.34 -10.94
C HIS A 97 -12.19 7.45 -11.93
N PRO A 98 -12.85 7.12 -13.03
CA PRO A 98 -13.16 8.13 -14.07
C PRO A 98 -13.94 9.34 -13.56
N MET A 99 -14.75 9.15 -12.53
CA MET A 99 -15.61 10.22 -12.02
C MET A 99 -14.97 11.06 -10.92
N PHE A 100 -13.74 10.74 -10.53
CA PHE A 100 -13.10 11.38 -9.40
C PHE A 100 -11.68 11.81 -9.72
N VAL A 101 -11.20 12.79 -8.95
CA VAL A 101 -9.82 13.25 -9.06
C VAL A 101 -8.90 12.13 -8.54
N PRO A 102 -7.87 11.72 -9.32
CA PRO A 102 -6.98 10.64 -8.85
C PRO A 102 -6.24 11.02 -7.59
N GLN A 103 -6.06 10.02 -6.72
CA GLN A 103 -5.20 10.14 -5.55
C GLN A 103 -3.95 9.32 -5.81
N GLU A 104 -2.78 9.93 -5.69
CA GLU A 104 -1.52 9.25 -5.97
C GLU A 104 -0.58 9.40 -4.81
N ASP A 105 0.33 8.42 -4.69
CA ASP A 105 1.39 8.45 -3.68
C ASP A 105 0.86 8.61 -2.26
N ARG A 106 -0.28 8.00 -1.96
CA ARG A 106 -0.79 7.94 -0.60
C ARG A 106 0.05 6.94 0.19
N GLU A 107 0.49 7.35 1.35
CA GLU A 107 1.37 6.51 2.17
C GLU A 107 0.57 5.55 3.02
N ALA A 108 1.01 4.31 3.06
CA ALA A 108 0.44 3.27 3.92
C ALA A 108 1.57 2.51 4.58
N THR A 109 1.41 2.19 5.86
CA THR A 109 2.40 1.41 6.61
C THR A 109 1.81 0.05 6.93
N VAL A 110 2.59 -0.99 6.66
CA VAL A 110 2.18 -2.38 6.85
C VAL A 110 3.05 -3.03 7.91
N TYR A 111 2.44 -3.81 8.78
CA TYR A 111 3.10 -4.54 9.85
C TYR A 111 2.86 -6.02 9.68
N ALA A 112 3.86 -6.83 10.05
CA ALA A 112 3.75 -8.28 9.92
C ALA A 112 2.55 -8.83 10.67
N ARG A 113 1.76 -9.66 9.98
CA ARG A 113 0.60 -10.38 10.54
C ARG A 113 -0.51 -9.47 11.05
N ILE A 114 -0.53 -8.24 10.59
CA ILE A 114 -1.55 -7.27 10.98
C ILE A 114 -2.18 -6.73 9.71
N GLU A 115 -3.49 -6.51 9.76
CA GLU A 115 -4.18 -5.81 8.68
C GLU A 115 -4.17 -4.32 8.96
N SER A 116 -3.53 -3.56 8.08
CA SER A 116 -3.54 -2.11 8.14
C SER A 116 -4.67 -1.59 7.26
N ILE A 117 -5.29 -0.48 7.67
CA ILE A 117 -6.42 0.09 6.94
C ILE A 117 -6.02 1.48 6.45
N LEU A 118 -6.20 1.70 5.15
CA LEU A 118 -5.99 2.99 4.53
C LEU A 118 -7.31 3.52 3.99
N PRO A 119 -7.91 4.51 4.63
CA PRO A 119 -9.06 5.18 4.07
C PRO A 119 -8.60 6.19 3.01
N VAL A 120 -9.27 6.22 1.88
CA VAL A 120 -8.99 7.15 0.80
C VAL A 120 -10.29 7.87 0.44
N MET A 121 -10.25 9.19 0.50
CA MET A 121 -11.40 10.01 0.16
C MET A 121 -11.21 10.59 -1.22
N LEU A 122 -12.15 10.34 -2.11
CA LEU A 122 -12.12 10.87 -3.47
C LEU A 122 -13.02 12.07 -3.60
N GLU A 123 -12.56 13.01 -4.41
CA GLU A 123 -13.35 14.21 -4.75
C GLU A 123 -13.83 14.09 -6.20
N PRO A 124 -15.11 14.42 -6.48
CA PRO A 124 -15.59 14.42 -7.86
C PRO A 124 -14.80 15.38 -8.72
N VAL A 125 -14.68 15.04 -10.01
CA VAL A 125 -13.95 15.90 -10.95
C VAL A 125 -14.73 17.18 -11.31
N ILE A 126 -15.97 17.28 -10.91
CA ILE A 126 -16.79 18.45 -11.21
C ILE A 126 -16.99 19.28 -9.96
#